data_4560c27f1271d9d2fb751cdb14bbaed6
#
_entry.id   4560c27f1271d9d2fb751cdb14bbaed6
#
_cell.length_a   1.000
_cell.length_b   1.000
_cell.length_c   1.000
_cell.angle_alpha   90.00
_cell.angle_beta   90.00
_cell.angle_gamma   90.00
#
_symmetry.space_group_name_H-M   'P 1'
#
loop_
_entity.id
_entity.type
_entity.pdbx_description
1 polymer ?
#
loop_
_entity_poly.entity_id
_entity_poly.type
_entity_poly.pdbx_seq_one_letter_code
_entity_poly.pdbx_strand_id
1 'polypeptide(L)'
;MLVILLAVATVVSTASQQGGAGAPPTQPADMHNSRNSLDWAGTYEGVLPCADCPGTKTRLTLNYDGSYRLVTQAQGSQNAEKSVSGVFTWQPSGNAITLDERGGRQQFSVGEGRLTVLRPEGGASQSPAANLVLTLAAPDSGDLAQQLGRYRWTLVLATDANNRRIPGLPPGQDRQVVLSFAGSRLSVQGPCNQLVGGYEVTGANQLSVNVSASTMMACDPALMHADSALSNLLAKPLQVQMTGRPSARLQLASPGNGTLNFTGEPTPESLYGAGTTVFLEIAAQSVACPNPPSPNTRCLQYRERHYDDKGLAVGTPGEWKPLTVNIQGFTHREGVRNVLRVKQFQGPASAGGAPSNLYVLDLVVESEIVKP
;
A
#
# COMPACT_ATOMS: atom_id res chain seq x y z
N MET A 1 3.59 -36.72 -90.89
CA MET A 1 2.74 -35.96 -89.91
C MET A 1 3.57 -34.90 -89.28
N LEU A 2 3.41 -33.69 -89.72
CA LEU A 2 4.24 -32.53 -89.43
C LEU A 2 3.51 -31.73 -88.30
N VAL A 3 4.14 -31.52 -87.15
CA VAL A 3 3.58 -30.69 -86.11
C VAL A 3 4.41 -29.40 -86.11
N ILE A 4 3.75 -28.31 -86.39
CA ILE A 4 4.29 -26.97 -86.39
C ILE A 4 4.18 -26.39 -84.93
N LEU A 5 5.30 -26.01 -84.35
CA LEU A 5 5.34 -25.25 -83.09
C LEU A 5 5.32 -23.73 -83.42
N LEU A 6 4.26 -23.04 -82.98
CA LEU A 6 4.24 -21.59 -82.98
C LEU A 6 4.88 -21.08 -81.71
N ALA A 7 5.92 -20.27 -81.76
CA ALA A 7 6.51 -19.54 -80.71
C ALA A 7 5.81 -18.17 -80.51
N VAL A 8 5.21 -17.94 -79.36
CA VAL A 8 4.65 -16.65 -79.05
C VAL A 8 5.68 -15.88 -78.21
N ALA A 9 6.17 -14.78 -78.75
CA ALA A 9 7.07 -13.85 -78.03
C ALA A 9 6.22 -12.91 -77.23
N THR A 10 6.35 -13.01 -75.87
CA THR A 10 5.81 -12.05 -74.93
C THR A 10 6.82 -10.94 -74.66
N VAL A 11 6.43 -9.72 -75.00
CA VAL A 11 7.16 -8.49 -74.64
C VAL A 11 6.91 -8.19 -73.17
N VAL A 12 7.95 -8.25 -72.37
CA VAL A 12 7.91 -7.83 -70.95
C VAL A 12 8.23 -6.34 -70.90
N SER A 13 7.23 -5.52 -70.68
CA SER A 13 7.42 -4.11 -70.33
C SER A 13 7.89 -3.98 -68.89
N THR A 14 9.13 -3.54 -68.66
CA THR A 14 9.66 -3.19 -67.33
C THR A 14 9.13 -1.83 -66.94
N ALA A 15 8.12 -1.81 -66.06
CA ALA A 15 7.71 -0.60 -65.35
C ALA A 15 8.67 -0.37 -64.16
N SER A 16 9.46 0.71 -64.23
CA SER A 16 10.29 1.18 -63.14
C SER A 16 9.40 1.70 -62.02
N GLN A 17 9.24 0.92 -60.96
CA GLN A 17 8.66 1.41 -59.69
C GLN A 17 9.73 2.22 -58.96
N GLN A 18 9.52 3.55 -58.86
CA GLN A 18 10.22 4.41 -57.92
C GLN A 18 9.79 3.99 -56.52
N GLY A 19 10.72 3.40 -55.76
CA GLY A 19 10.57 3.07 -54.39
C GLY A 19 10.43 4.35 -53.54
N GLY A 20 9.20 4.64 -53.10
CA GLY A 20 9.01 5.56 -52.00
C GLY A 20 9.66 4.97 -50.75
N ALA A 21 10.63 5.72 -50.17
CA ALA A 21 11.20 5.39 -48.86
C ALA A 21 10.10 5.45 -47.82
N GLY A 22 9.54 4.28 -47.48
CA GLY A 22 8.64 4.14 -46.34
C GLY A 22 9.41 4.53 -45.09
N ALA A 23 8.86 5.46 -44.33
CA ALA A 23 9.37 5.78 -42.99
C ALA A 23 9.52 4.47 -42.17
N PRO A 24 10.60 4.28 -41.42
CA PRO A 24 10.76 3.10 -40.58
C PRO A 24 9.55 2.98 -39.65
N PRO A 25 9.06 1.75 -39.38
CA PRO A 25 7.98 1.57 -38.43
C PRO A 25 8.42 2.16 -37.13
N THR A 26 7.66 3.12 -36.60
CA THR A 26 7.82 3.62 -35.24
C THR A 26 7.63 2.43 -34.30
N GLN A 27 8.72 1.92 -33.76
CA GLN A 27 8.65 0.94 -32.66
C GLN A 27 7.76 1.55 -31.58
N PRO A 28 6.82 0.79 -30.99
CA PRO A 28 6.10 1.24 -29.83
C PRO A 28 7.13 1.69 -28.79
N ALA A 29 6.98 2.90 -28.27
CA ALA A 29 7.84 3.39 -27.21
C ALA A 29 7.88 2.33 -26.11
N ASP A 30 9.08 1.89 -25.75
CA ASP A 30 9.30 0.90 -24.70
C ASP A 30 8.66 1.45 -23.40
N MET A 31 7.53 0.87 -22.98
CA MET A 31 6.77 1.32 -21.81
C MET A 31 7.40 0.84 -20.50
N HIS A 32 8.52 0.10 -20.58
CA HIS A 32 9.28 -0.36 -19.42
C HIS A 32 10.20 0.76 -18.95
N ASN A 33 9.88 1.34 -17.80
CA ASN A 33 10.71 2.34 -17.14
C ASN A 33 10.78 2.05 -15.63
N SER A 34 11.68 2.73 -14.92
CA SER A 34 11.91 2.50 -13.50
C SER A 34 10.63 2.63 -12.65
N ARG A 35 9.76 3.57 -13.01
CA ARG A 35 8.49 3.79 -12.33
C ARG A 35 7.55 2.57 -12.39
N ASN A 36 7.54 1.86 -13.52
CA ASN A 36 6.59 0.78 -13.78
C ASN A 36 7.19 -0.62 -13.55
N SER A 37 8.52 -0.74 -13.60
CA SER A 37 9.21 -2.03 -13.64
C SER A 37 10.06 -2.34 -12.41
N LEU A 38 10.34 -1.34 -11.55
CA LEU A 38 11.20 -1.51 -10.38
C LEU A 38 10.43 -1.32 -9.07
N ASP A 39 10.90 -2.01 -8.02
CA ASP A 39 10.49 -1.80 -6.63
C ASP A 39 11.25 -0.61 -6.05
N TRP A 40 10.83 0.59 -6.43
CA TRP A 40 11.52 1.82 -6.09
C TRP A 40 11.09 2.48 -4.78
N ALA A 41 9.94 2.11 -4.20
CA ALA A 41 9.55 2.67 -2.91
C ALA A 41 10.32 1.99 -1.79
N GLY A 42 10.88 2.79 -0.88
CA GLY A 42 11.70 2.31 0.22
C GLY A 42 12.61 3.39 0.77
N THR A 43 13.45 3.01 1.71
CA THR A 43 14.43 3.91 2.33
C THR A 43 15.79 3.67 1.71
N TYR A 44 16.40 4.72 1.22
CA TYR A 44 17.71 4.71 0.59
C TYR A 44 18.70 5.48 1.45
N GLU A 45 19.88 4.91 1.64
CA GLU A 45 20.91 5.49 2.50
C GLU A 45 22.25 5.58 1.78
N GLY A 46 23.02 6.60 2.16
CA GLY A 46 24.36 6.79 1.67
C GLY A 46 25.00 8.07 2.24
N VAL A 47 26.22 8.30 1.84
CA VAL A 47 26.94 9.54 2.17
C VAL A 47 27.12 10.33 0.87
N LEU A 48 26.43 11.46 0.78
CA LEU A 48 26.55 12.35 -0.36
C LEU A 48 27.64 13.39 -0.12
N PRO A 49 28.30 13.87 -1.18
CA PRO A 49 29.31 14.91 -1.08
C PRO A 49 28.76 16.20 -0.44
N CYS A 50 29.59 16.86 0.33
CA CYS A 50 29.31 18.10 0.99
C CYS A 50 30.41 19.11 0.63
N ALA A 51 30.06 20.40 0.45
CA ALA A 51 31.05 21.43 0.10
C ALA A 51 32.04 21.72 1.24
N ASP A 52 31.54 21.76 2.46
CA ASP A 52 32.28 22.20 3.65
C ASP A 52 32.35 21.10 4.75
N CYS A 53 32.13 19.85 4.39
CA CYS A 53 32.21 18.74 5.34
C CYS A 53 32.67 17.43 4.64
N PRO A 54 33.17 16.42 5.40
CA PRO A 54 33.62 15.15 4.81
C PRO A 54 32.55 14.41 4.02
N GLY A 55 31.26 14.71 4.29
CA GLY A 55 30.11 14.14 3.60
C GLY A 55 28.84 14.37 4.39
N THR A 56 27.70 14.15 3.78
CA THR A 56 26.39 14.22 4.40
C THR A 56 25.77 12.83 4.42
N LYS A 57 25.60 12.24 5.61
CA LYS A 57 24.77 11.05 5.78
C LYS A 57 23.35 11.41 5.33
N THR A 58 22.86 10.70 4.37
CA THR A 58 21.55 10.97 3.74
C THR A 58 20.71 9.73 3.79
N ARG A 59 19.49 9.86 4.31
CA ARG A 59 18.44 8.84 4.28
C ARG A 59 17.23 9.44 3.57
N LEU A 60 16.85 8.87 2.43
CA LEU A 60 15.71 9.30 1.63
C LEU A 60 14.69 8.17 1.54
N THR A 61 13.55 8.35 2.17
CA THR A 61 12.41 7.42 2.07
C THR A 61 11.46 7.91 0.98
N LEU A 62 11.18 7.06 0.00
CA LEU A 62 10.21 7.30 -1.06
C LEU A 62 8.97 6.45 -0.83
N ASN A 63 7.79 7.06 -0.87
CA ASN A 63 6.51 6.40 -0.70
C ASN A 63 5.76 6.29 -2.03
N TYR A 64 4.90 5.27 -2.16
CA TYR A 64 4.11 5.03 -3.37
C TYR A 64 3.10 6.14 -3.68
N ASP A 65 2.68 6.91 -2.69
CA ASP A 65 1.79 8.08 -2.84
C ASP A 65 2.49 9.31 -3.42
N GLY A 66 3.79 9.22 -3.72
CA GLY A 66 4.60 10.33 -4.21
C GLY A 66 5.16 11.22 -3.09
N SER A 67 4.92 10.90 -1.82
CA SER A 67 5.56 11.61 -0.71
C SER A 67 6.97 11.09 -0.43
N TYR A 68 7.79 11.92 0.19
CA TYR A 68 9.12 11.54 0.67
C TYR A 68 9.43 12.09 2.05
N ARG A 69 10.39 11.44 2.72
CA ARG A 69 11.07 11.97 3.90
C ARG A 69 12.58 11.94 3.65
N LEU A 70 13.22 13.09 3.77
CA LEU A 70 14.66 13.26 3.62
C LEU A 70 15.26 13.62 4.97
N VAL A 71 16.19 12.80 5.46
CA VAL A 71 16.95 13.02 6.68
C VAL A 71 18.42 13.19 6.30
N THR A 72 19.04 14.27 6.75
CA THR A 72 20.45 14.58 6.46
C THR A 72 21.21 14.94 7.72
N GLN A 73 22.46 14.49 7.82
CA GLN A 73 23.37 14.81 8.90
C GLN A 73 24.79 14.98 8.34
N ALA A 74 25.39 16.16 8.54
CA ALA A 74 26.77 16.40 8.16
C ALA A 74 27.73 15.56 9.00
N GLN A 75 28.65 14.84 8.38
CA GLN A 75 29.69 14.08 9.05
C GLN A 75 30.67 15.02 9.77
N GLY A 76 31.10 14.62 10.95
CA GLY A 76 32.01 15.43 11.79
C GLY A 76 31.35 16.58 12.55
N SER A 77 30.02 16.76 12.40
CA SER A 77 29.24 17.76 13.12
C SER A 77 28.45 17.11 14.23
N GLN A 78 28.41 17.75 15.41
CA GLN A 78 27.51 17.39 16.51
C GLN A 78 26.09 17.95 16.30
N ASN A 79 25.82 18.58 15.15
CA ASN A 79 24.51 19.13 14.84
C ASN A 79 23.46 18.02 14.71
N ALA A 80 22.24 18.33 15.18
CA ALA A 80 21.11 17.44 15.08
C ALA A 80 20.80 17.08 13.62
N GLU A 81 20.24 15.90 13.42
CA GLU A 81 19.68 15.49 12.13
C GLU A 81 18.65 16.51 11.62
N LYS A 82 18.76 16.89 10.36
CA LYS A 82 17.75 17.71 9.68
C LYS A 82 16.78 16.80 8.94
N SER A 83 15.49 16.88 9.26
CA SER A 83 14.43 16.10 8.60
C SER A 83 13.50 17.03 7.82
N VAL A 84 13.23 16.66 6.57
CA VAL A 84 12.30 17.36 5.66
C VAL A 84 11.37 16.33 5.05
N SER A 85 10.09 16.66 4.94
CA SER A 85 9.10 15.86 4.21
C SER A 85 8.43 16.70 3.12
N GLY A 86 8.11 16.08 2.00
CA GLY A 86 7.51 16.74 0.86
C GLY A 86 6.96 15.74 -0.15
N VAL A 87 6.79 16.20 -1.39
CA VAL A 87 6.35 15.38 -2.52
C VAL A 87 7.39 15.37 -3.62
N PHE A 88 7.47 14.26 -4.35
CA PHE A 88 8.31 14.16 -5.52
C PHE A 88 7.48 13.94 -6.78
N THR A 89 8.02 14.33 -7.91
CA THR A 89 7.41 14.10 -9.22
C THR A 89 8.33 13.25 -10.09
N TRP A 90 7.73 12.35 -10.86
CA TRP A 90 8.45 11.60 -11.88
C TRP A 90 8.72 12.46 -13.11
N GLN A 91 9.92 12.37 -13.63
CA GLN A 91 10.22 12.93 -14.94
C GLN A 91 9.44 12.18 -16.05
N PRO A 92 9.20 12.81 -17.21
CA PRO A 92 8.45 12.19 -18.31
C PRO A 92 8.99 10.84 -18.77
N SER A 93 10.29 10.60 -18.65
CA SER A 93 10.93 9.31 -18.96
C SER A 93 10.50 8.17 -18.03
N GLY A 94 10.01 8.49 -16.83
CA GLY A 94 9.72 7.50 -15.78
C GLY A 94 10.96 6.86 -15.14
N ASN A 95 12.16 7.36 -15.42
CA ASN A 95 13.43 6.81 -14.89
C ASN A 95 14.10 7.70 -13.85
N ALA A 96 13.54 8.86 -13.56
CA ALA A 96 14.07 9.78 -12.57
C ALA A 96 12.95 10.51 -11.85
N ILE A 97 13.26 10.97 -10.63
CA ILE A 97 12.37 11.76 -9.77
C ILE A 97 12.99 13.11 -9.46
N THR A 98 12.16 14.09 -9.17
CA THR A 98 12.54 15.42 -8.68
C THR A 98 11.79 15.69 -7.38
N LEU A 99 12.51 16.00 -6.30
CA LEU A 99 11.93 16.43 -5.03
C LEU A 99 11.39 17.86 -5.18
N ASP A 100 10.40 18.22 -4.34
CA ASP A 100 9.89 19.59 -4.28
C ASP A 100 10.93 20.60 -3.72
N GLU A 101 10.51 21.86 -3.53
CA GLU A 101 11.38 22.92 -3.02
C GLU A 101 11.95 22.61 -1.62
N ARG A 102 11.19 21.89 -0.78
CA ARG A 102 11.63 21.51 0.58
C ARG A 102 12.81 20.56 0.52
N GLY A 103 12.85 19.67 -0.47
CA GLY A 103 13.96 18.77 -0.75
C GLY A 103 15.04 19.40 -1.63
N GLY A 104 15.01 20.73 -1.84
CA GLY A 104 15.99 21.45 -2.64
C GLY A 104 15.93 21.14 -4.12
N ARG A 105 14.79 20.66 -4.62
CA ARG A 105 14.60 20.24 -6.04
C ARG A 105 15.64 19.22 -6.50
N GLN A 106 16.15 18.42 -5.56
CA GLN A 106 17.13 17.38 -5.89
C GLN A 106 16.52 16.36 -6.85
N GLN A 107 17.33 15.90 -7.80
CA GLN A 107 16.94 14.92 -8.80
C GLN A 107 17.72 13.64 -8.61
N PHE A 108 17.01 12.52 -8.79
CA PHE A 108 17.60 11.19 -8.66
C PHE A 108 17.18 10.31 -9.84
N SER A 109 18.14 9.66 -10.47
CA SER A 109 17.87 8.52 -11.33
C SER A 109 17.51 7.33 -10.46
N VAL A 110 16.45 6.62 -10.81
CA VAL A 110 15.93 5.49 -10.06
C VAL A 110 16.38 4.20 -10.73
N GLY A 111 17.21 3.42 -10.05
CA GLY A 111 17.63 2.09 -10.46
C GLY A 111 17.17 1.04 -9.45
N GLU A 112 17.39 -0.22 -9.77
CA GLU A 112 17.07 -1.32 -8.86
C GLU A 112 17.92 -1.24 -7.60
N GLY A 113 17.26 -1.09 -6.44
CA GLY A 113 17.93 -0.98 -5.14
C GLY A 113 18.81 0.26 -4.96
N ARG A 114 18.73 1.28 -5.81
CA ARG A 114 19.57 2.47 -5.73
C ARG A 114 18.94 3.72 -6.31
N LEU A 115 19.33 4.86 -5.73
CA LEU A 115 19.08 6.19 -6.28
C LEU A 115 20.43 6.85 -6.59
N THR A 116 20.58 7.38 -7.79
CA THR A 116 21.79 8.13 -8.17
C THR A 116 21.44 9.60 -8.30
N VAL A 117 22.14 10.48 -7.59
CA VAL A 117 21.93 11.93 -7.67
C VAL A 117 22.24 12.40 -9.10
N LEU A 118 21.25 13.04 -9.73
CA LEU A 118 21.44 13.72 -11.01
C LEU A 118 21.89 15.16 -10.72
N ARG A 119 22.98 15.56 -11.38
CA ARG A 119 23.47 16.94 -11.30
C ARG A 119 22.87 17.76 -12.43
N PRO A 120 22.61 19.07 -12.20
CA PRO A 120 22.31 19.98 -13.29
C PRO A 120 23.46 19.94 -14.30
N GLU A 121 23.16 19.89 -15.58
CA GLU A 121 24.15 20.01 -16.66
C GLU A 121 24.94 21.30 -16.48
N GLY A 122 26.29 21.21 -16.40
CA GLY A 122 27.20 22.34 -16.28
C GLY A 122 27.88 22.52 -14.92
N GLY A 123 27.56 21.73 -13.90
CA GLY A 123 28.27 21.77 -12.61
C GLY A 123 29.59 21.01 -12.66
N ALA A 124 30.71 21.71 -12.73
CA ALA A 124 32.04 21.11 -12.54
C ALA A 124 32.13 20.52 -11.13
N SER A 125 32.14 19.20 -11.01
CA SER A 125 32.30 18.53 -9.73
C SER A 125 33.49 17.59 -9.75
N GLN A 126 34.33 17.75 -8.75
CA GLN A 126 35.54 16.96 -8.54
C GLN A 126 35.27 15.67 -7.70
N SER A 127 34.00 15.34 -7.39
CA SER A 127 33.71 14.16 -6.60
C SER A 127 33.55 12.93 -7.49
N PRO A 128 34.13 11.78 -7.10
CA PRO A 128 33.96 10.52 -7.83
C PRO A 128 32.49 10.12 -7.94
N ALA A 129 32.07 9.55 -9.07
CA ALA A 129 30.70 9.12 -9.34
C ALA A 129 30.17 8.12 -8.29
N ALA A 130 31.04 7.38 -7.64
CA ALA A 130 30.70 6.42 -6.59
C ALA A 130 30.04 7.06 -5.35
N ASN A 131 30.28 8.34 -5.08
CA ASN A 131 29.75 9.04 -3.91
C ASN A 131 28.39 9.72 -4.15
N LEU A 132 27.76 9.45 -5.29
CA LEU A 132 26.46 10.04 -5.65
C LEU A 132 25.31 9.04 -5.56
N VAL A 133 25.53 7.89 -4.95
CA VAL A 133 24.57 6.80 -4.89
C VAL A 133 24.06 6.64 -3.47
N LEU A 134 22.74 6.58 -3.35
CA LEU A 134 22.06 6.06 -2.18
C LEU A 134 21.62 4.62 -2.51
N THR A 135 21.91 3.68 -1.65
CA THR A 135 21.50 2.27 -1.79
C THR A 135 20.28 2.00 -0.96
N LEU A 136 19.40 1.12 -1.44
CA LEU A 136 18.24 0.68 -0.68
C LEU A 136 18.73 0.07 0.63
N ALA A 137 18.33 0.68 1.73
CA ALA A 137 18.66 0.19 3.06
C ALA A 137 17.97 -1.15 3.29
N ALA A 138 18.67 -2.09 3.90
CA ALA A 138 18.01 -3.24 4.48
C ALA A 138 17.01 -2.70 5.53
N PRO A 139 15.75 -3.18 5.56
CA PRO A 139 14.80 -2.72 6.55
C PRO A 139 15.37 -3.01 7.94
N ASP A 140 15.57 -1.95 8.73
CA ASP A 140 15.77 -2.13 10.16
C ASP A 140 14.45 -2.63 10.80
N SER A 141 14.50 -3.12 12.02
CA SER A 141 13.32 -3.69 12.67
C SER A 141 12.14 -2.71 12.77
N GLY A 142 12.43 -1.42 12.92
CA GLY A 142 11.41 -0.37 12.95
C GLY A 142 10.79 -0.11 11.58
N ASP A 143 11.59 -0.17 10.52
CA ASP A 143 11.10 0.01 9.15
C ASP A 143 10.22 -1.15 8.69
N LEU A 144 10.56 -2.40 9.01
CA LEU A 144 9.73 -3.57 8.69
C LEU A 144 8.36 -3.49 9.38
N ALA A 145 8.32 -3.15 10.66
CA ALA A 145 7.06 -2.97 11.38
C ALA A 145 6.19 -1.86 10.74
N GLN A 146 6.80 -0.75 10.37
CA GLN A 146 6.13 0.33 9.67
C GLN A 146 5.61 -0.11 8.29
N GLN A 147 6.41 -0.85 7.54
CA GLN A 147 6.02 -1.37 6.21
C GLN A 147 4.86 -2.35 6.32
N LEU A 148 4.89 -3.29 7.27
CA LEU A 148 3.80 -4.22 7.53
C LEU A 148 2.49 -3.49 7.84
N GLY A 149 2.54 -2.43 8.63
CA GLY A 149 1.37 -1.62 9.03
C GLY A 149 0.77 -0.77 7.92
N ARG A 150 1.46 -0.60 6.77
CA ARG A 150 0.96 0.18 5.64
C ARG A 150 -0.15 -0.51 4.85
N TYR A 151 -0.32 -1.81 5.03
CA TYR A 151 -1.22 -2.63 4.24
C TYR A 151 -2.12 -3.49 5.11
N ARG A 152 -3.30 -3.77 4.60
CA ARG A 152 -4.10 -4.93 4.99
C ARG A 152 -3.69 -6.09 4.09
N TRP A 153 -3.33 -7.21 4.70
CA TRP A 153 -2.74 -8.34 4.01
C TRP A 153 -3.75 -9.47 3.85
N THR A 154 -4.21 -9.72 2.64
CA THR A 154 -5.17 -10.79 2.34
C THR A 154 -4.44 -12.03 1.86
N LEU A 155 -4.67 -13.17 2.50
CA LEU A 155 -4.06 -14.46 2.15
C LEU A 155 -4.53 -14.93 0.78
N VAL A 156 -3.58 -15.27 -0.08
CA VAL A 156 -3.84 -15.81 -1.42
C VAL A 156 -3.38 -17.25 -1.59
N LEU A 157 -2.40 -17.69 -0.79
CA LEU A 157 -1.89 -19.05 -0.82
C LEU A 157 -1.26 -19.42 0.52
N ALA A 158 -1.56 -20.61 1.01
CA ALA A 158 -0.87 -21.24 2.13
C ALA A 158 -0.38 -22.64 1.73
N THR A 159 0.89 -22.94 2.04
CA THR A 159 1.49 -24.24 1.78
C THR A 159 2.14 -24.82 3.02
N ASP A 160 2.16 -26.15 3.10
CA ASP A 160 2.89 -26.91 4.13
C ASP A 160 4.40 -26.99 3.82
N ALA A 161 5.15 -27.68 4.67
CA ALA A 161 6.60 -27.92 4.51
C ALA A 161 6.97 -28.63 3.20
N ASN A 162 6.04 -29.34 2.58
CA ASN A 162 6.23 -30.05 1.31
C ASN A 162 5.73 -29.27 0.10
N ASN A 163 5.46 -27.97 0.26
CA ASN A 163 4.91 -27.08 -0.77
C ASN A 163 3.49 -27.48 -1.27
N ARG A 164 2.76 -28.29 -0.50
CA ARG A 164 1.38 -28.64 -0.83
C ARG A 164 0.43 -27.61 -0.22
N ARG A 165 -0.65 -27.28 -0.92
CA ARG A 165 -1.67 -26.37 -0.40
C ARG A 165 -2.28 -26.89 0.89
N ILE A 166 -2.42 -26.02 1.89
CA ILE A 166 -3.11 -26.34 3.12
C ILE A 166 -4.62 -26.26 2.85
N PRO A 167 -5.37 -27.37 3.08
CA PRO A 167 -6.82 -27.40 2.86
C PRO A 167 -7.53 -26.30 3.68
N GLY A 168 -8.47 -25.59 3.04
CA GLY A 168 -9.23 -24.50 3.68
C GLY A 168 -8.45 -23.19 3.87
N LEU A 169 -7.22 -23.05 3.31
CA LEU A 169 -6.45 -21.82 3.30
C LEU A 169 -5.99 -21.45 1.87
N PRO A 170 -6.49 -20.35 1.27
CA PRO A 170 -7.59 -19.47 1.77
C PRO A 170 -8.95 -20.17 1.75
N PRO A 171 -9.90 -19.72 2.60
CA PRO A 171 -11.19 -20.41 2.81
C PRO A 171 -12.22 -20.09 1.72
N GLY A 172 -11.94 -19.94 0.50
CA GLY A 172 -12.89 -19.63 -0.57
C GLY A 172 -13.27 -18.15 -0.69
N GLN A 173 -14.20 -17.82 -1.60
CA GLN A 173 -14.49 -16.43 -1.97
C GLN A 173 -15.27 -15.63 -0.92
N ASP A 174 -16.11 -16.29 -0.14
CA ASP A 174 -17.01 -15.65 0.84
C ASP A 174 -16.32 -15.32 2.16
N ARG A 175 -15.12 -15.82 2.38
CA ARG A 175 -14.34 -15.62 3.60
C ARG A 175 -12.88 -15.35 3.24
N GLN A 176 -12.30 -14.38 3.90
CA GLN A 176 -10.90 -14.00 3.67
C GLN A 176 -10.11 -14.13 4.96
N VAL A 177 -8.88 -14.58 4.84
CA VAL A 177 -7.90 -14.46 5.93
C VAL A 177 -7.17 -13.15 5.72
N VAL A 178 -7.28 -12.25 6.70
CA VAL A 178 -6.68 -10.90 6.62
C VAL A 178 -5.82 -10.65 7.84
N LEU A 179 -4.57 -10.22 7.62
CA LEU A 179 -3.67 -9.72 8.66
C LEU A 179 -3.65 -8.20 8.63
N SER A 180 -3.68 -7.62 9.83
CA SER A 180 -3.53 -6.17 10.04
C SER A 180 -2.53 -5.92 11.17
N PHE A 181 -1.50 -5.14 10.88
CA PHE A 181 -0.44 -4.77 11.83
C PHE A 181 -0.65 -3.32 12.27
N ALA A 182 -0.69 -3.06 13.57
CA ALA A 182 -0.86 -1.72 14.13
C ALA A 182 -0.03 -1.57 15.42
N GLY A 183 1.00 -0.73 15.39
CA GLY A 183 1.97 -0.65 16.47
C GLY A 183 2.64 -2.01 16.71
N SER A 184 2.52 -2.57 17.90
CA SER A 184 3.00 -3.92 18.26
C SER A 184 1.90 -4.99 18.21
N ARG A 185 0.69 -4.64 17.74
CA ARG A 185 -0.47 -5.54 17.68
C ARG A 185 -0.63 -6.16 16.30
N LEU A 186 -0.92 -7.44 16.27
CA LEU A 186 -1.39 -8.17 15.10
C LEU A 186 -2.86 -8.57 15.32
N SER A 187 -3.71 -8.28 14.34
CA SER A 187 -5.07 -8.78 14.24
C SER A 187 -5.16 -9.69 13.02
N VAL A 188 -5.75 -10.87 13.21
CA VAL A 188 -5.94 -11.86 12.14
C VAL A 188 -7.42 -12.19 12.06
N GLN A 189 -8.05 -11.87 10.94
CA GLN A 189 -9.33 -12.43 10.59
C GLN A 189 -9.05 -13.82 10.00
N GLY A 190 -9.38 -14.85 10.72
CA GLY A 190 -9.16 -16.25 10.30
C GLY A 190 -10.32 -16.81 9.48
N PRO A 191 -10.20 -18.06 9.05
CA PRO A 191 -11.27 -18.78 8.37
C PRO A 191 -12.58 -18.86 9.17
N CYS A 192 -12.48 -19.07 10.48
CA CYS A 192 -13.59 -19.14 11.42
C CYS A 192 -13.45 -18.07 12.50
N ASN A 193 -12.32 -18.02 13.17
CA ASN A 193 -12.09 -17.19 14.34
C ASN A 193 -11.25 -15.97 14.04
N GLN A 194 -11.42 -14.93 14.86
CA GLN A 194 -10.51 -13.81 14.92
C GLN A 194 -9.42 -14.08 15.95
N LEU A 195 -8.16 -13.85 15.57
CA LEU A 195 -7.03 -13.94 16.47
C LEU A 195 -6.48 -12.52 16.72
N VAL A 196 -6.11 -12.26 17.95
CA VAL A 196 -5.45 -11.01 18.33
C VAL A 196 -4.20 -11.37 19.12
N GLY A 197 -3.11 -10.68 18.85
CA GLY A 197 -1.87 -10.90 19.55
C GLY A 197 -0.89 -9.75 19.39
N GLY A 198 0.28 -9.95 19.95
CA GLY A 198 1.45 -9.12 19.72
C GLY A 198 2.31 -9.68 18.61
N TYR A 199 3.13 -8.83 18.04
CA TYR A 199 4.22 -9.26 17.17
C TYR A 199 5.48 -8.46 17.47
N GLU A 200 6.60 -9.05 17.20
CA GLU A 200 7.92 -8.45 17.36
C GLU A 200 8.78 -8.73 16.12
N VAL A 201 9.46 -7.71 15.64
CA VAL A 201 10.48 -7.84 14.61
C VAL A 201 11.80 -8.18 15.30
N THR A 202 12.24 -9.43 15.17
CA THR A 202 13.41 -9.98 15.87
C THR A 202 14.72 -9.86 15.08
N GLY A 203 14.64 -9.40 13.83
CA GLY A 203 15.79 -9.21 12.93
C GLY A 203 15.35 -8.43 11.68
N ALA A 204 16.27 -8.19 10.77
CA ALA A 204 16.00 -7.41 9.55
C ALA A 204 14.76 -7.90 8.77
N ASN A 205 14.57 -9.23 8.71
CA ASN A 205 13.47 -9.87 8.01
C ASN A 205 12.86 -11.02 8.82
N GLN A 206 12.82 -10.90 10.14
CA GLN A 206 12.27 -11.92 11.02
C GLN A 206 11.14 -11.37 11.87
N LEU A 207 10.09 -12.15 11.98
CA LEU A 207 8.89 -11.83 12.73
C LEU A 207 8.58 -12.95 13.73
N SER A 208 8.29 -12.59 14.96
CA SER A 208 7.71 -13.46 15.97
C SER A 208 6.30 -12.98 16.29
N VAL A 209 5.34 -13.90 16.33
CA VAL A 209 3.95 -13.60 16.64
C VAL A 209 3.56 -14.34 17.91
N ASN A 210 2.93 -13.61 18.83
CA ASN A 210 2.36 -14.17 20.06
C ASN A 210 0.85 -13.94 20.06
N VAL A 211 0.09 -14.97 19.69
CA VAL A 211 -1.39 -14.93 19.73
C VAL A 211 -1.84 -14.96 21.20
N SER A 212 -2.53 -13.91 21.64
CA SER A 212 -2.96 -13.75 23.03
C SER A 212 -4.43 -14.05 23.25
N ALA A 213 -5.26 -13.93 22.23
CA ALA A 213 -6.70 -14.19 22.29
C ALA A 213 -7.26 -14.69 20.95
N SER A 214 -8.30 -15.50 21.04
CA SER A 214 -9.08 -15.97 19.89
C SER A 214 -10.56 -15.96 20.24
N THR A 215 -11.41 -15.63 19.27
CA THR A 215 -12.85 -15.91 19.41
C THR A 215 -13.06 -17.42 19.40
N MET A 216 -14.18 -17.86 19.96
CA MET A 216 -14.55 -19.29 20.02
C MET A 216 -15.86 -19.53 19.27
N MET A 217 -15.84 -19.26 17.96
CA MET A 217 -16.99 -19.53 17.11
C MET A 217 -17.03 -21.01 16.70
N ALA A 218 -18.21 -21.60 16.70
CA ALA A 218 -18.41 -22.93 16.15
C ALA A 218 -18.64 -22.80 14.63
N CYS A 219 -17.73 -23.32 13.84
CA CYS A 219 -17.81 -23.37 12.39
C CYS A 219 -17.69 -24.83 11.91
N ASP A 220 -17.82 -25.02 10.61
CA ASP A 220 -17.56 -26.33 10.00
C ASP A 220 -16.15 -26.84 10.37
N PRO A 221 -15.99 -28.17 10.58
CA PRO A 221 -14.71 -28.75 10.98
C PRO A 221 -13.55 -28.38 10.06
N ALA A 222 -13.79 -28.25 8.76
CA ALA A 222 -12.76 -27.84 7.79
C ALA A 222 -12.22 -26.43 8.07
N LEU A 223 -13.09 -25.47 8.45
CA LEU A 223 -12.69 -24.11 8.80
C LEU A 223 -11.95 -24.07 10.15
N MET A 224 -12.36 -24.91 11.11
CA MET A 224 -11.67 -25.04 12.39
C MET A 224 -10.28 -25.65 12.24
N HIS A 225 -10.13 -26.63 11.34
CA HIS A 225 -8.81 -27.17 10.98
C HIS A 225 -7.92 -26.12 10.30
N ALA A 226 -8.49 -25.32 9.41
CA ALA A 226 -7.77 -24.24 8.74
C ALA A 226 -7.32 -23.15 9.74
N ASP A 227 -8.16 -22.77 10.73
CA ASP A 227 -7.79 -21.88 11.83
C ASP A 227 -6.60 -22.44 12.63
N SER A 228 -6.65 -23.73 12.98
CA SER A 228 -5.57 -24.37 13.71
C SER A 228 -4.28 -24.41 12.92
N ALA A 229 -4.34 -24.69 11.61
CA ALA A 229 -3.18 -24.69 10.73
C ALA A 229 -2.56 -23.27 10.61
N LEU A 230 -3.40 -22.25 10.45
CA LEU A 230 -2.97 -20.85 10.41
C LEU A 230 -2.28 -20.44 11.72
N SER A 231 -2.91 -20.71 12.85
CA SER A 231 -2.36 -20.40 14.18
C SER A 231 -1.03 -21.09 14.45
N ASN A 232 -0.92 -22.37 14.06
CA ASN A 232 0.32 -23.12 14.20
C ASN A 232 1.46 -22.56 13.36
N LEU A 233 1.19 -22.07 12.16
CA LEU A 233 2.21 -21.44 11.31
C LEU A 233 2.62 -20.08 11.88
N LEU A 234 1.66 -19.27 12.32
CA LEU A 234 1.93 -17.95 12.88
C LEU A 234 2.69 -18.03 14.22
N ALA A 235 2.51 -19.08 15.00
CA ALA A 235 3.21 -19.28 16.28
C ALA A 235 4.70 -19.64 16.12
N LYS A 236 5.17 -19.89 14.91
CA LYS A 236 6.58 -20.20 14.63
C LYS A 236 7.34 -18.94 14.24
N PRO A 237 8.68 -18.92 14.39
CA PRO A 237 9.49 -17.84 13.81
C PRO A 237 9.26 -17.75 12.31
N LEU A 238 9.01 -16.55 11.81
CA LEU A 238 8.66 -16.28 10.42
C LEU A 238 9.77 -15.48 9.74
N GLN A 239 10.18 -15.94 8.57
CA GLN A 239 10.97 -15.14 7.64
C GLN A 239 10.02 -14.29 6.81
N VAL A 240 10.31 -13.00 6.70
CA VAL A 240 9.47 -12.03 6.01
C VAL A 240 10.13 -11.65 4.68
N GLN A 241 9.38 -11.77 3.60
CA GLN A 241 9.75 -11.22 2.30
C GLN A 241 8.61 -10.33 1.82
N MET A 242 8.93 -9.10 1.48
CA MET A 242 7.98 -8.14 0.92
C MET A 242 8.43 -7.69 -0.45
N THR A 243 7.48 -7.60 -1.38
CA THR A 243 7.67 -7.01 -2.71
C THR A 243 6.57 -5.99 -2.95
N GLY A 244 6.90 -4.89 -3.63
CA GLY A 244 6.04 -3.71 -3.64
C GLY A 244 5.14 -3.53 -4.86
N ARG A 245 5.47 -4.02 -6.06
CA ARG A 245 4.71 -3.70 -7.29
C ARG A 245 4.58 -4.86 -8.27
N PRO A 246 3.51 -4.88 -9.09
CA PRO A 246 2.43 -3.89 -9.23
C PRO A 246 1.42 -3.89 -8.08
N SER A 247 1.40 -4.91 -7.24
CA SER A 247 0.63 -4.99 -5.99
C SER A 247 1.53 -5.46 -4.86
N ALA A 248 1.40 -4.85 -3.69
CA ALA A 248 2.18 -5.27 -2.53
C ALA A 248 1.95 -6.75 -2.24
N ARG A 249 3.03 -7.49 -2.03
CA ARG A 249 3.02 -8.90 -1.68
C ARG A 249 3.82 -9.12 -0.41
N LEU A 250 3.30 -9.98 0.45
CA LEU A 250 3.98 -10.40 1.67
C LEU A 250 4.04 -11.92 1.66
N GLN A 251 5.23 -12.44 1.90
CA GLN A 251 5.45 -13.85 2.19
C GLN A 251 5.95 -13.99 3.62
N LEU A 252 5.26 -14.82 4.39
CA LEU A 252 5.68 -15.26 5.71
C LEU A 252 6.04 -16.73 5.61
N ALA A 253 7.32 -17.05 5.69
CA ALA A 253 7.83 -18.40 5.60
C ALA A 253 8.30 -18.89 6.98
N SER A 254 7.77 -20.02 7.44
CA SER A 254 8.31 -20.73 8.59
C SER A 254 9.17 -21.90 8.10
N PRO A 255 10.50 -21.83 8.22
CA PRO A 255 11.40 -22.89 7.73
C PRO A 255 11.01 -24.27 8.28
N GLY A 256 10.80 -25.23 7.39
CA GLY A 256 10.40 -26.59 7.76
C GLY A 256 8.93 -26.78 8.16
N ASN A 257 8.10 -25.73 8.13
CA ASN A 257 6.68 -25.81 8.50
C ASN A 257 5.73 -25.38 7.38
N GLY A 258 6.07 -24.35 6.61
CA GLY A 258 5.23 -23.89 5.50
C GLY A 258 5.36 -22.41 5.21
N THR A 259 4.52 -21.94 4.29
CA THR A 259 4.56 -20.55 3.78
C THR A 259 3.17 -19.98 3.62
N LEU A 260 2.99 -18.72 4.01
CA LEU A 260 1.80 -17.93 3.82
C LEU A 260 2.12 -16.79 2.86
N ASN A 261 1.35 -16.66 1.77
CA ASN A 261 1.53 -15.60 0.77
C ASN A 261 0.29 -14.71 0.76
N PHE A 262 0.51 -13.40 0.80
CA PHE A 262 -0.54 -12.39 0.89
C PHE A 262 -0.40 -11.35 -0.22
N THR A 263 -1.52 -10.74 -0.56
CA THR A 263 -1.58 -9.47 -1.29
C THR A 263 -1.92 -8.35 -0.31
N GLY A 264 -1.29 -7.19 -0.47
CA GLY A 264 -1.49 -6.02 0.38
C GLY A 264 -2.33 -4.96 -0.30
N GLU A 265 -3.38 -4.48 0.40
CA GLU A 265 -4.10 -3.27 0.05
C GLU A 265 -3.64 -2.14 0.96
N PRO A 266 -3.23 -0.97 0.44
CA PRO A 266 -2.79 0.14 1.27
C PRO A 266 -3.87 0.53 2.29
N THR A 267 -3.45 0.77 3.54
CA THR A 267 -4.36 1.30 4.55
C THR A 267 -4.69 2.77 4.27
N PRO A 268 -5.84 3.27 4.72
CA PRO A 268 -6.15 4.70 4.62
C PRO A 268 -5.08 5.60 5.23
N GLU A 269 -4.47 5.18 6.33
CA GLU A 269 -3.35 5.89 6.96
C GLU A 269 -2.14 6.01 6.03
N SER A 270 -1.85 4.99 5.26
CA SER A 270 -0.74 5.01 4.31
C SER A 270 -1.01 5.83 3.07
N LEU A 271 -2.29 5.98 2.68
CA LEU A 271 -2.72 6.76 1.52
C LEU A 271 -2.94 8.24 1.83
N TYR A 272 -3.54 8.53 3.00
CA TYR A 272 -4.06 9.87 3.32
C TYR A 272 -3.42 10.48 4.58
N GLY A 273 -2.42 9.80 5.16
CA GLY A 273 -1.76 10.23 6.39
C GLY A 273 -2.56 9.90 7.66
N ALA A 274 -2.15 10.46 8.78
CA ALA A 274 -2.83 10.26 10.05
C ALA A 274 -4.25 10.84 9.99
N GLY A 275 -5.26 9.98 10.08
CA GLY A 275 -6.65 10.41 10.16
C GLY A 275 -6.97 11.12 11.48
N THR A 276 -8.00 11.94 11.47
CA THR A 276 -8.52 12.58 12.69
C THR A 276 -9.47 11.63 13.41
N THR A 277 -9.29 11.47 14.72
CA THR A 277 -10.24 10.69 15.53
C THR A 277 -11.49 11.51 15.78
N VAL A 278 -12.64 10.98 15.38
CA VAL A 278 -13.95 11.58 15.63
C VAL A 278 -14.92 10.56 16.20
N PHE A 279 -15.94 11.03 16.92
CA PHE A 279 -16.97 10.15 17.46
C PHE A 279 -18.27 10.43 16.74
N LEU A 280 -18.85 9.38 16.16
CA LEU A 280 -20.11 9.44 15.43
C LEU A 280 -21.16 8.61 16.17
N GLU A 281 -22.26 9.26 16.50
CA GLU A 281 -23.46 8.56 16.95
C GLU A 281 -24.29 8.21 15.71
N ILE A 282 -24.56 6.92 15.52
CA ILE A 282 -25.34 6.38 14.41
C ILE A 282 -26.76 6.09 14.94
N ALA A 283 -27.77 6.61 14.25
CA ALA A 283 -29.16 6.39 14.62
C ALA A 283 -29.56 4.92 14.45
N ALA A 284 -30.55 4.50 15.24
CA ALA A 284 -31.06 3.13 15.17
C ALA A 284 -31.75 2.80 13.83
N GLN A 285 -32.20 3.82 13.10
CA GLN A 285 -32.90 3.64 11.83
C GLN A 285 -32.20 4.40 10.70
N SER A 286 -32.16 3.77 9.55
CA SER A 286 -31.69 4.39 8.32
C SER A 286 -32.77 5.27 7.68
N VAL A 287 -32.39 6.24 6.85
CA VAL A 287 -33.27 7.18 6.14
C VAL A 287 -33.09 7.10 4.63
N ALA A 288 -33.97 7.73 3.87
CA ALA A 288 -33.77 7.90 2.44
C ALA A 288 -32.50 8.75 2.20
N CYS A 289 -31.63 8.32 1.29
CA CYS A 289 -30.46 9.11 0.93
C CYS A 289 -30.82 10.37 0.17
N PRO A 290 -30.17 11.51 0.42
CA PRO A 290 -30.21 12.63 -0.50
C PRO A 290 -29.48 12.23 -1.80
N ASN A 291 -30.12 12.46 -2.95
CA ASN A 291 -29.58 12.11 -4.29
C ASN A 291 -29.11 10.63 -4.40
N PRO A 292 -29.99 9.66 -4.18
CA PRO A 292 -29.58 8.26 -4.15
C PRO A 292 -29.21 7.76 -5.55
N PRO A 293 -28.23 6.86 -5.67
CA PRO A 293 -27.86 6.24 -6.93
C PRO A 293 -28.98 5.32 -7.46
N SER A 294 -29.89 4.86 -6.60
CA SER A 294 -31.12 4.15 -6.97
C SER A 294 -32.27 4.53 -6.01
N PRO A 295 -33.55 4.45 -6.45
CA PRO A 295 -34.71 4.96 -5.71
C PRO A 295 -34.90 4.43 -4.28
N ASN A 296 -34.35 3.26 -3.98
CA ASN A 296 -34.53 2.59 -2.67
C ASN A 296 -33.26 2.63 -1.80
N THR A 297 -32.25 3.43 -2.17
CA THR A 297 -31.02 3.49 -1.38
C THR A 297 -31.30 4.21 -0.04
N ARG A 298 -30.90 3.53 1.05
CA ARG A 298 -31.00 4.06 2.40
C ARG A 298 -29.63 4.45 2.91
N CYS A 299 -29.58 5.57 3.62
CA CYS A 299 -28.41 6.11 4.27
C CYS A 299 -28.53 5.97 5.78
N LEU A 300 -27.40 5.71 6.45
CA LEU A 300 -27.33 5.90 7.89
C LEU A 300 -27.54 7.37 8.24
N GLN A 301 -28.10 7.63 9.42
CA GLN A 301 -28.06 8.95 10.03
C GLN A 301 -26.95 8.99 11.07
N TYR A 302 -26.19 10.06 11.07
CA TYR A 302 -25.16 10.28 12.07
C TYR A 302 -25.22 11.68 12.64
N ARG A 303 -24.65 11.84 13.83
CA ARG A 303 -24.30 13.13 14.43
C ARG A 303 -22.98 13.01 15.17
N GLU A 304 -22.27 14.12 15.27
CA GLU A 304 -20.99 14.14 15.99
C GLU A 304 -21.22 14.22 17.51
N ARG A 305 -20.34 13.51 18.22
CA ARG A 305 -20.25 13.55 19.68
C ARG A 305 -18.85 14.02 20.07
N HIS A 306 -18.77 14.72 21.19
CA HIS A 306 -17.50 15.18 21.72
C HIS A 306 -17.29 14.59 23.12
N TYR A 307 -16.04 14.25 23.42
CA TYR A 307 -15.64 13.70 24.69
C TYR A 307 -14.40 14.45 25.20
N ASP A 308 -14.30 14.62 26.50
CA ASP A 308 -13.11 15.19 27.16
C ASP A 308 -11.98 14.13 27.28
N ASP A 309 -10.85 14.58 27.84
CA ASP A 309 -9.68 13.71 28.04
C ASP A 309 -9.94 12.55 29.05
N LYS A 310 -11.02 12.61 29.80
CA LYS A 310 -11.45 11.57 30.74
C LYS A 310 -12.47 10.61 30.12
N GLY A 311 -12.84 10.85 28.85
CA GLY A 311 -13.84 10.05 28.13
C GLY A 311 -15.28 10.39 28.51
N LEU A 312 -15.53 11.52 29.16
CA LEU A 312 -16.90 11.98 29.48
C LEU A 312 -17.46 12.80 28.32
N ALA A 313 -18.74 12.53 27.98
CA ALA A 313 -19.41 13.29 26.93
C ALA A 313 -19.52 14.76 27.32
N VAL A 314 -19.11 15.66 26.42
CA VAL A 314 -19.15 17.12 26.60
C VAL A 314 -19.93 17.79 25.47
N GLY A 315 -20.58 18.89 25.80
CA GLY A 315 -21.37 19.65 24.85
C GLY A 315 -22.68 18.97 24.47
N THR A 316 -23.41 19.60 23.56
CA THR A 316 -24.63 19.04 22.96
C THR A 316 -24.26 18.23 21.71
N PRO A 317 -24.91 17.07 21.50
CA PRO A 317 -24.73 16.34 20.23
C PRO A 317 -25.08 17.23 19.04
N GLY A 318 -24.35 17.06 17.95
CA GLY A 318 -24.65 17.73 16.68
C GLY A 318 -26.03 17.38 16.12
N GLU A 319 -26.40 18.03 15.04
CA GLU A 319 -27.62 17.70 14.31
C GLU A 319 -27.48 16.37 13.55
N TRP A 320 -28.62 15.65 13.41
CA TRP A 320 -28.67 14.46 12.60
C TRP A 320 -28.51 14.78 11.12
N LYS A 321 -27.57 14.11 10.47
CA LYS A 321 -27.25 14.24 9.05
C LYS A 321 -27.23 12.87 8.37
N PRO A 322 -27.66 12.77 7.11
CA PRO A 322 -27.50 11.52 6.37
C PRO A 322 -26.02 11.27 6.05
N LEU A 323 -25.57 10.06 6.28
CA LEU A 323 -24.22 9.61 5.95
C LEU A 323 -24.24 8.98 4.55
N THR A 324 -23.64 9.65 3.60
CA THR A 324 -23.63 9.23 2.18
C THR A 324 -22.45 8.34 1.81
N VAL A 325 -21.56 8.08 2.77
CA VAL A 325 -20.39 7.20 2.62
C VAL A 325 -20.45 6.08 3.64
N ASN A 326 -19.84 4.95 3.31
CA ASN A 326 -19.75 3.83 4.23
C ASN A 326 -18.65 4.05 5.28
N ILE A 327 -18.86 3.53 6.49
CA ILE A 327 -17.81 3.42 7.51
C ILE A 327 -17.17 2.05 7.33
N GLN A 328 -15.89 2.03 6.92
CA GLN A 328 -15.15 0.77 6.75
C GLN A 328 -15.04 0.04 8.10
N GLY A 329 -15.32 -1.24 8.09
CA GLY A 329 -15.27 -2.07 9.30
C GLY A 329 -16.52 -2.01 10.17
N PHE A 330 -17.54 -1.21 9.83
CA PHE A 330 -18.80 -1.13 10.54
C PHE A 330 -19.98 -1.65 9.69
N THR A 331 -20.78 -2.50 10.29
CA THR A 331 -22.05 -2.98 9.72
C THR A 331 -23.19 -2.56 10.65
N HIS A 332 -24.06 -1.71 10.14
CA HIS A 332 -25.23 -1.27 10.90
C HIS A 332 -26.28 -2.37 11.00
N ARG A 333 -26.93 -2.43 12.16
CA ARG A 333 -28.11 -3.26 12.39
C ARG A 333 -29.30 -2.35 12.69
N GLU A 334 -30.36 -2.46 11.90
CA GLU A 334 -31.60 -1.71 12.15
C GLU A 334 -32.14 -1.96 13.56
N GLY A 335 -32.59 -0.91 14.21
CA GLY A 335 -33.05 -0.95 15.60
C GLY A 335 -31.93 -0.81 16.63
N VAL A 336 -30.66 -0.68 16.22
CA VAL A 336 -29.54 -0.52 17.13
C VAL A 336 -28.87 0.83 16.93
N ARG A 337 -28.88 1.67 17.97
CA ARG A 337 -28.09 2.91 18.06
C ARG A 337 -26.65 2.56 18.43
N ASN A 338 -25.69 3.16 17.76
CA ASN A 338 -24.28 2.99 18.09
C ASN A 338 -23.58 4.32 18.29
N VAL A 339 -22.61 4.37 19.19
CA VAL A 339 -21.58 5.42 19.22
C VAL A 339 -20.26 4.78 18.80
N LEU A 340 -19.69 5.32 17.73
CA LEU A 340 -18.49 4.81 17.10
C LEU A 340 -17.34 5.81 17.29
N ARG A 341 -16.17 5.33 17.67
CA ARG A 341 -14.92 6.03 17.47
C ARG A 341 -14.39 5.64 16.09
N VAL A 342 -14.22 6.62 15.23
CA VAL A 342 -13.75 6.38 13.86
C VAL A 342 -12.55 7.27 13.54
N LYS A 343 -11.71 6.80 12.62
CA LYS A 343 -10.70 7.62 11.95
C LYS A 343 -11.33 8.23 10.70
N GLN A 344 -11.29 9.56 10.62
CA GLN A 344 -11.73 10.33 9.45
C GLN A 344 -10.51 10.71 8.62
N PHE A 345 -10.57 10.44 7.35
CA PHE A 345 -9.56 10.81 6.36
C PHE A 345 -10.20 11.67 5.28
N GLN A 346 -9.41 12.58 4.71
CA GLN A 346 -9.81 13.33 3.53
C GLN A 346 -9.32 12.59 2.30
N GLY A 347 -10.23 11.93 1.60
CA GLY A 347 -9.95 11.30 0.32
C GLY A 347 -9.77 12.32 -0.81
N PRO A 348 -9.32 11.87 -2.00
CA PRO A 348 -9.20 12.73 -3.17
C PRO A 348 -10.57 13.31 -3.53
N ALA A 349 -10.59 14.58 -3.97
CA ALA A 349 -11.79 15.17 -4.51
C ALA A 349 -12.24 14.37 -5.76
N SER A 350 -13.51 13.97 -5.78
CA SER A 350 -14.11 13.45 -7.01
C SER A 350 -14.07 14.53 -8.08
N ALA A 351 -13.98 14.15 -9.36
CA ALA A 351 -13.92 15.11 -10.47
C ALA A 351 -15.06 16.14 -10.36
N GLY A 352 -14.70 17.38 -9.98
CA GLY A 352 -15.63 18.51 -9.82
C GLY A 352 -16.34 18.62 -8.47
N GLY A 353 -15.97 17.83 -7.44
CA GLY A 353 -16.60 17.84 -6.11
C GLY A 353 -15.68 18.17 -4.94
N ALA A 354 -16.26 18.41 -3.76
CA ALA A 354 -15.53 18.52 -2.52
C ALA A 354 -14.82 17.21 -2.17
N PRO A 355 -13.69 17.22 -1.39
CA PRO A 355 -13.05 16.01 -0.88
C PRO A 355 -14.09 15.13 -0.17
N SER A 356 -14.11 13.84 -0.48
CA SER A 356 -15.00 12.91 0.21
C SER A 356 -14.33 12.45 1.50
N ASN A 357 -15.06 12.51 2.62
CA ASN A 357 -14.58 11.92 3.86
C ASN A 357 -14.62 10.40 3.75
N LEU A 358 -13.54 9.75 4.19
CA LEU A 358 -13.48 8.31 4.40
C LEU A 358 -13.47 8.06 5.91
N TYR A 359 -14.33 7.18 6.38
CA TYR A 359 -14.39 6.79 7.79
C TYR A 359 -13.99 5.33 7.97
N VAL A 360 -13.13 5.08 8.93
CA VAL A 360 -12.70 3.72 9.31
C VAL A 360 -13.04 3.50 10.78
N LEU A 361 -13.76 2.44 11.08
CA LEU A 361 -14.09 2.08 12.45
C LEU A 361 -12.81 1.76 13.24
N ASP A 362 -12.65 2.41 14.37
CA ASP A 362 -11.63 2.12 15.36
C ASP A 362 -12.23 1.32 16.53
N LEU A 363 -13.37 1.78 17.06
CA LEU A 363 -14.03 1.13 18.20
C LEU A 363 -15.53 1.42 18.21
N VAL A 364 -16.35 0.43 18.55
CA VAL A 364 -17.74 0.63 18.96
C VAL A 364 -17.74 0.99 20.44
N VAL A 365 -18.05 2.26 20.76
CA VAL A 365 -18.03 2.78 22.13
C VAL A 365 -19.29 2.40 22.90
N GLU A 366 -20.44 2.56 22.22
CA GLU A 366 -21.77 2.24 22.77
C GLU A 366 -22.62 1.52 21.74
N SER A 367 -23.47 0.62 22.24
CA SER A 367 -24.46 -0.10 21.42
C SER A 367 -25.72 -0.26 22.24
N GLU A 368 -26.85 0.23 21.73
CA GLU A 368 -28.14 0.22 22.43
C GLU A 368 -29.26 -0.23 21.48
N ILE A 369 -30.05 -1.19 21.92
CA ILE A 369 -31.25 -1.59 21.19
C ILE A 369 -32.35 -0.58 21.52
N VAL A 370 -32.79 0.16 20.51
CA VAL A 370 -33.88 1.12 20.64
C VAL A 370 -35.19 0.41 20.33
N LYS A 371 -36.06 0.34 21.32
CA LYS A 371 -37.41 -0.21 21.10
C LYS A 371 -38.18 0.75 20.17
N PRO A 372 -38.95 0.20 19.20
CA PRO A 372 -39.77 1.00 18.30
C PRO A 372 -40.82 1.83 19.00
#